data_f9542c8974f36ace2df0b45bc52dfbaf
#
_entry.id   f9542c8974f36ace2df0b45bc52dfbaf
#
_cell.length_a   1.000
_cell.length_b   1.000
_cell.length_c   1.000
_cell.angle_alpha   90.00
_cell.angle_beta   90.00
_cell.angle_gamma   90.00
#
_symmetry.space_group_name_H-M   'P 1'
#
loop_
_entity.id
_entity.type
_entity.pdbx_description
1 polymer ?
#
loop_
_entity_poly.entity_id
_entity_poly.type
_entity_poly.pdbx_seq_one_letter_code
_entity_poly.pdbx_strand_id
1 'polypeptide(L)'
;QWLKKQNYDIYLSIELTSNYVLENEADKNKKLILWIQDPRPMYEWDEINTVKLFPETSYYNQPIYDLVNKWYQNNRVKFISQGYFLNQKAIDLYRLDSKVNIEYVPNPIDIDSAFDVEHHTKKNMIIFLGRLESVKRGWLFCEIAKRMPDHDFYVLGQTFREESKNSEIMAEYYKIENLHFAGHVDGDEKQAFLRDAKLLVNTSIHEALPISFLEALSYGTLLVSNRNPEDLTSKFGVHVGDVLGDGFDKVDLFVNAINLLIQDETKRQDLAKQARQYIEKYHNVEDFVTKLRSILIEQTKP
;
A
#
# COMPACT_ATOMS: atom_id res chain seq x y z
N GLN A 1 23.08 9.90 -17.02
CA GLN A 1 23.65 10.04 -18.39
C GLN A 1 22.81 9.35 -19.47
N TRP A 2 22.21 8.18 -19.20
CA TRP A 2 21.38 7.47 -20.19
C TRP A 2 20.12 8.26 -20.55
N LEU A 3 19.37 8.75 -19.59
CA LEU A 3 18.17 9.57 -19.80
C LEU A 3 18.47 10.84 -20.64
N LYS A 4 19.65 11.47 -20.45
CA LYS A 4 20.06 12.64 -21.24
C LYS A 4 20.23 12.36 -22.73
N LYS A 5 20.49 11.10 -23.10
CA LYS A 5 20.62 10.68 -24.50
C LYS A 5 19.28 10.33 -25.14
N GLN A 6 18.23 10.17 -24.33
CA GLN A 6 16.88 9.88 -24.79
C GLN A 6 16.15 11.21 -25.03
N ASN A 7 15.64 11.38 -26.21
CA ASN A 7 14.92 12.61 -26.59
C ASN A 7 13.41 12.44 -26.36
N TYR A 8 13.01 12.10 -25.13
CA TYR A 8 11.60 11.98 -24.76
C TYR A 8 11.00 13.35 -24.46
N ASP A 9 9.77 13.61 -24.88
CA ASP A 9 9.05 14.85 -24.61
C ASP A 9 8.45 14.87 -23.20
N ILE A 10 8.09 13.70 -22.67
CA ILE A 10 7.44 13.51 -21.38
C ILE A 10 8.16 12.44 -20.59
N TYR A 11 8.35 12.68 -19.31
CA TYR A 11 8.78 11.70 -18.33
C TYR A 11 7.60 11.35 -17.41
N LEU A 12 7.37 10.07 -17.19
CA LEU A 12 6.48 9.58 -16.13
C LEU A 12 7.34 9.05 -14.99
N SER A 13 7.15 9.57 -13.79
CA SER A 13 7.83 9.11 -12.58
C SER A 13 6.82 8.70 -11.51
N ILE A 14 7.08 7.56 -10.89
CA ILE A 14 6.39 7.10 -9.69
C ILE A 14 7.23 7.58 -8.52
N GLU A 15 6.74 8.60 -7.81
CA GLU A 15 7.50 9.30 -6.78
C GLU A 15 8.88 9.81 -7.26
N LEU A 16 9.48 10.70 -6.53
CA LEU A 16 10.84 11.15 -6.80
C LEU A 16 11.63 11.21 -5.50
N THR A 17 12.60 10.32 -5.38
CA THR A 17 13.57 10.31 -4.29
C THR A 17 14.96 10.76 -4.75
N SER A 18 15.15 10.96 -6.06
CA SER A 18 16.38 11.44 -6.67
C SER A 18 16.09 12.43 -7.81
N ASN A 19 17.04 13.28 -8.11
CA ASN A 19 16.91 14.36 -9.10
C ASN A 19 17.16 13.92 -10.55
N TYR A 20 17.27 12.62 -10.83
CA TYR A 20 17.68 12.11 -12.15
C TYR A 20 16.83 12.63 -13.33
N VAL A 21 15.54 12.92 -13.11
CA VAL A 21 14.65 13.53 -14.12
C VAL A 21 14.82 15.04 -14.15
N LEU A 22 15.06 15.67 -12.99
CA LEU A 22 15.06 17.10 -12.78
C LEU A 22 16.43 17.76 -13.08
N GLU A 23 17.53 17.00 -13.13
CA GLU A 23 18.87 17.49 -13.44
C GLU A 23 19.01 18.08 -14.85
N ASN A 24 18.06 17.81 -15.73
CA ASN A 24 18.08 18.32 -17.11
C ASN A 24 17.41 19.69 -17.23
N GLU A 25 17.80 20.67 -16.41
CA GLU A 25 17.30 22.05 -16.55
C GLU A 25 17.62 22.68 -17.91
N ALA A 26 18.61 22.14 -18.64
CA ALA A 26 18.96 22.60 -19.97
C ALA A 26 17.85 22.38 -21.01
N ASP A 27 16.97 21.41 -20.79
CA ASP A 27 15.87 21.11 -21.71
C ASP A 27 14.54 21.71 -21.19
N LYS A 28 14.35 23.00 -21.49
CA LYS A 28 13.20 23.78 -20.98
C LYS A 28 11.84 23.31 -21.48
N ASN A 29 11.79 22.39 -22.44
CA ASN A 29 10.56 21.93 -23.06
C ASN A 29 10.06 20.58 -22.53
N LYS A 30 10.84 19.89 -21.70
CA LYS A 30 10.43 18.59 -21.16
C LYS A 30 9.39 18.74 -20.05
N LYS A 31 8.41 17.84 -20.08
CA LYS A 31 7.33 17.76 -19.08
C LYS A 31 7.51 16.52 -18.20
N LEU A 32 7.01 16.59 -16.99
CA LEU A 32 6.98 15.52 -16.01
C LEU A 32 5.52 15.22 -15.63
N ILE A 33 5.13 13.96 -15.73
CA ILE A 33 3.96 13.44 -15.03
C ILE A 33 4.47 12.78 -13.76
N LEU A 34 4.11 13.33 -12.62
CA LEU A 34 4.47 12.77 -11.32
C LEU A 34 3.26 12.01 -10.76
N TRP A 35 3.38 10.67 -10.69
CA TRP A 35 2.36 9.82 -10.11
C TRP A 35 2.60 9.64 -8.62
N ILE A 36 1.76 10.32 -7.86
CA ILE A 36 1.78 10.31 -6.40
C ILE A 36 1.35 8.92 -5.92
N GLN A 37 2.26 8.22 -5.26
CA GLN A 37 2.07 6.87 -4.74
C GLN A 37 2.17 6.82 -3.22
N ASP A 38 3.21 7.42 -2.64
CA ASP A 38 3.49 7.36 -1.21
C ASP A 38 4.21 8.64 -0.73
N PRO A 39 3.55 9.79 -0.81
CA PRO A 39 4.13 11.05 -0.35
C PRO A 39 4.26 11.03 1.18
N ARG A 40 5.48 11.26 1.67
CA ARG A 40 5.79 11.26 3.11
C ARG A 40 6.33 12.62 3.56
N PRO A 41 5.47 13.58 3.90
CA PRO A 41 5.88 14.78 4.61
C PRO A 41 6.57 14.45 5.94
N MET A 42 7.25 15.42 6.55
CA MET A 42 8.05 15.16 7.75
C MET A 42 7.24 14.56 8.91
N TYR A 43 5.97 14.98 9.08
CA TYR A 43 5.10 14.44 10.14
C TYR A 43 4.81 12.93 9.98
N GLU A 44 4.78 12.41 8.75
CA GLU A 44 4.66 10.96 8.51
C GLU A 44 5.91 10.21 9.02
N TRP A 45 7.07 10.83 8.87
CA TRP A 45 8.32 10.28 9.43
C TRP A 45 8.34 10.34 10.95
N ASP A 46 7.76 11.35 11.56
CA ASP A 46 7.63 11.45 13.01
C ASP A 46 6.77 10.31 13.56
N GLU A 47 5.65 9.96 12.89
CA GLU A 47 4.83 8.79 13.23
C GLU A 47 5.61 7.48 13.06
N ILE A 48 6.29 7.27 11.93
CA ILE A 48 7.10 6.08 11.67
C ILE A 48 8.17 5.92 12.75
N ASN A 49 8.82 7.00 13.17
CA ASN A 49 9.87 7.00 14.19
C ASN A 49 9.36 6.74 15.62
N THR A 50 8.06 6.63 15.83
CA THR A 50 7.51 6.12 17.10
C THR A 50 7.79 4.64 17.31
N VAL A 51 8.05 3.87 16.24
CA VAL A 51 8.53 2.48 16.31
C VAL A 51 9.95 2.47 16.87
N LYS A 52 10.15 1.73 17.97
CA LYS A 52 11.45 1.69 18.65
C LYS A 52 12.17 0.35 18.50
N LEU A 53 11.42 -0.72 18.31
CA LEU A 53 11.98 -2.06 18.19
C LEU A 53 12.89 -2.18 16.96
N PHE A 54 12.51 -1.57 15.87
CA PHE A 54 13.24 -1.58 14.61
C PHE A 54 13.09 -0.22 13.88
N PRO A 55 13.91 0.82 14.22
CA PRO A 55 13.81 2.14 13.62
C PRO A 55 14.05 2.16 12.11
N GLU A 56 13.28 2.98 11.40
CA GLU A 56 13.41 3.19 9.95
C GLU A 56 14.29 4.39 9.65
N THR A 57 15.08 4.32 8.57
CA THR A 57 15.86 5.47 8.09
C THR A 57 15.04 6.30 7.13
N SER A 58 14.87 7.58 7.44
CA SER A 58 14.17 8.52 6.57
C SER A 58 14.92 8.75 5.27
N TYR A 59 14.17 8.75 4.15
CA TYR A 59 14.66 9.18 2.83
C TYR A 59 14.09 10.55 2.42
N TYR A 60 13.60 11.33 3.38
CA TYR A 60 13.11 12.68 3.12
C TYR A 60 14.16 13.55 2.43
N ASN A 61 13.80 14.21 1.33
CA ASN A 61 14.74 14.95 0.49
C ASN A 61 14.15 16.28 0.03
N GLN A 62 14.22 17.28 0.89
CA GLN A 62 13.68 18.61 0.62
C GLN A 62 14.22 19.25 -0.68
N PRO A 63 15.53 19.16 -1.02
CA PRO A 63 16.03 19.69 -2.28
C PRO A 63 15.31 19.17 -3.52
N ILE A 64 14.92 17.88 -3.52
CA ILE A 64 14.16 17.29 -4.64
C ILE A 64 12.73 17.83 -4.67
N TYR A 65 12.09 17.94 -3.52
CA TYR A 65 10.72 18.48 -3.44
C TYR A 65 10.66 19.94 -3.90
N ASP A 66 11.67 20.74 -3.56
CA ASP A 66 11.81 22.12 -4.04
C ASP A 66 12.03 22.20 -5.57
N LEU A 67 12.77 21.24 -6.15
CA LEU A 67 12.90 21.14 -7.62
C LEU A 67 11.58 20.78 -8.30
N VAL A 68 10.80 19.85 -7.73
CA VAL A 68 9.46 19.53 -8.22
C VAL A 68 8.56 20.76 -8.19
N ASN A 69 8.59 21.52 -7.09
CA ASN A 69 7.84 22.77 -6.97
C ASN A 69 8.25 23.79 -8.05
N LYS A 70 9.55 24.00 -8.23
CA LYS A 70 10.08 24.90 -9.28
C LYS A 70 9.59 24.50 -10.67
N TRP A 71 9.57 23.22 -11.00
CA TRP A 71 9.04 22.75 -12.27
C TRP A 71 7.54 22.96 -12.38
N TYR A 72 6.79 22.72 -11.30
CA TYR A 72 5.36 22.99 -11.24
C TYR A 72 5.05 24.46 -11.50
N GLN A 73 5.75 25.39 -10.86
CA GLN A 73 5.60 26.84 -11.08
C GLN A 73 5.90 27.27 -12.54
N ASN A 74 6.65 26.47 -13.27
CA ASN A 74 6.94 26.66 -14.69
C ASN A 74 6.01 25.84 -15.63
N ASN A 75 4.88 25.34 -15.13
CA ASN A 75 3.91 24.53 -15.87
C ASN A 75 4.52 23.27 -16.53
N ARG A 76 5.55 22.68 -15.90
CA ARG A 76 6.26 21.52 -16.41
C ARG A 76 5.91 20.20 -15.68
N VAL A 77 5.06 20.23 -14.64
CA VAL A 77 4.64 19.06 -13.91
C VAL A 77 3.12 18.95 -13.97
N LYS A 78 2.65 17.79 -14.37
CA LYS A 78 1.27 17.32 -14.17
C LYS A 78 1.30 16.32 -13.03
N PHE A 79 0.47 16.53 -12.01
CA PHE A 79 0.30 15.56 -10.93
C PHE A 79 -0.87 14.64 -11.21
N ILE A 80 -0.66 13.34 -10.95
CA ILE A 80 -1.69 12.33 -10.87
C ILE A 80 -1.53 11.58 -9.57
N SER A 81 -2.59 10.99 -9.02
CA SER A 81 -2.56 10.34 -7.71
C SER A 81 -3.35 9.04 -7.70
N GLN A 82 -2.85 8.04 -7.03
CA GLN A 82 -3.56 6.77 -6.83
C GLN A 82 -4.71 6.86 -5.81
N GLY A 83 -4.75 7.91 -4.97
CA GLY A 83 -5.77 8.07 -3.93
C GLY A 83 -5.98 9.52 -3.55
N TYR A 84 -7.24 9.90 -3.32
CA TYR A 84 -7.59 11.27 -2.92
C TYR A 84 -6.98 11.67 -1.57
N PHE A 85 -6.87 10.72 -0.63
CA PHE A 85 -6.29 10.96 0.69
C PHE A 85 -4.80 11.31 0.65
N LEU A 86 -4.11 11.03 -0.46
CA LEU A 86 -2.69 11.36 -0.68
C LEU A 86 -2.49 12.81 -1.16
N ASN A 87 -3.55 13.46 -1.68
CA ASN A 87 -3.42 14.76 -2.32
C ASN A 87 -2.92 15.83 -1.34
N GLN A 88 -3.45 15.87 -0.12
CA GLN A 88 -3.00 16.84 0.88
C GLN A 88 -1.55 16.59 1.29
N LYS A 89 -1.16 15.31 1.47
CA LYS A 89 0.23 14.94 1.77
C LYS A 89 1.20 15.40 0.66
N ALA A 90 0.80 15.25 -0.61
CA ALA A 90 1.60 15.71 -1.74
C ALA A 90 1.68 17.24 -1.80
N ILE A 91 0.58 17.96 -1.53
CA ILE A 91 0.55 19.41 -1.43
C ILE A 91 1.55 19.88 -0.37
N ASP A 92 1.54 19.28 0.81
CA ASP A 92 2.44 19.61 1.91
C ASP A 92 3.90 19.28 1.57
N LEU A 93 4.14 18.10 0.99
CA LEU A 93 5.48 17.62 0.64
C LEU A 93 6.17 18.51 -0.41
N TYR A 94 5.44 18.83 -1.48
CA TYR A 94 5.95 19.60 -2.62
C TYR A 94 5.66 21.10 -2.49
N ARG A 95 5.01 21.55 -1.41
CA ARG A 95 4.61 22.95 -1.16
C ARG A 95 3.81 23.54 -2.32
N LEU A 96 2.81 22.80 -2.78
CA LEU A 96 1.98 23.20 -3.92
C LEU A 96 0.90 24.19 -3.50
N ASP A 97 0.33 24.89 -4.48
CA ASP A 97 -0.89 25.69 -4.25
C ASP A 97 -2.05 24.75 -3.88
N SER A 98 -2.89 25.16 -2.92
CA SER A 98 -4.07 24.38 -2.49
C SER A 98 -5.10 24.14 -3.60
N LYS A 99 -5.01 24.90 -4.72
CA LYS A 99 -5.85 24.73 -5.91
C LYS A 99 -5.21 23.86 -7.00
N VAL A 100 -4.04 23.24 -6.72
CA VAL A 100 -3.39 22.35 -7.69
C VAL A 100 -4.36 21.27 -8.15
N ASN A 101 -4.39 21.06 -9.47
CA ASN A 101 -5.16 19.96 -10.03
C ASN A 101 -4.34 18.66 -9.97
N ILE A 102 -4.74 17.76 -9.09
CA ILE A 102 -4.19 16.40 -8.98
C ILE A 102 -5.25 15.44 -9.50
N GLU A 103 -4.98 14.83 -10.64
CA GLU A 103 -5.94 13.94 -11.29
C GLU A 103 -5.89 12.54 -10.67
N TYR A 104 -7.05 11.99 -10.34
CA TYR A 104 -7.17 10.65 -9.76
C TYR A 104 -6.91 9.58 -10.81
N VAL A 105 -5.87 8.78 -10.63
CA VAL A 105 -5.49 7.63 -11.46
C VAL A 105 -5.15 6.46 -10.52
N PRO A 106 -6.15 5.66 -10.13
CA PRO A 106 -5.96 4.57 -9.18
C PRO A 106 -5.03 3.50 -9.74
N ASN A 107 -4.30 2.81 -8.86
CA ASN A 107 -3.53 1.65 -9.26
C ASN A 107 -4.44 0.56 -9.81
N PRO A 108 -4.13 0.00 -10.99
CA PRO A 108 -4.83 -1.15 -11.51
C PRO A 108 -4.29 -2.43 -10.85
N ILE A 109 -5.13 -3.45 -10.83
CA ILE A 109 -4.70 -4.82 -10.51
C ILE A 109 -5.21 -5.78 -11.58
N ASP A 110 -4.52 -6.89 -11.72
CA ASP A 110 -4.97 -8.00 -12.54
C ASP A 110 -6.06 -8.78 -11.78
N ILE A 111 -7.24 -8.87 -12.38
CA ILE A 111 -8.42 -9.45 -11.74
C ILE A 111 -8.70 -10.81 -12.40
N ASP A 112 -8.59 -11.89 -11.63
CA ASP A 112 -8.97 -13.22 -12.09
C ASP A 112 -10.47 -13.27 -12.39
N SER A 113 -10.81 -13.19 -13.66
CA SER A 113 -12.21 -13.22 -14.13
C SER A 113 -12.88 -14.60 -13.99
N ALA A 114 -12.10 -15.67 -13.82
CA ALA A 114 -12.62 -17.02 -13.61
C ALA A 114 -12.93 -17.31 -12.14
N PHE A 115 -12.46 -16.47 -11.22
CA PHE A 115 -12.71 -16.68 -9.79
C PHE A 115 -14.12 -16.24 -9.39
N ASP A 116 -14.86 -17.16 -8.78
CA ASP A 116 -16.20 -16.93 -8.25
C ASP A 116 -16.16 -16.73 -6.73
N VAL A 117 -16.27 -15.46 -6.30
CA VAL A 117 -16.23 -15.07 -4.90
C VAL A 117 -17.45 -15.59 -4.10
N GLU A 118 -18.57 -15.84 -4.76
CA GLU A 118 -19.82 -16.25 -4.11
C GLU A 118 -19.82 -17.75 -3.74
N HIS A 119 -19.17 -18.57 -4.55
CA HIS A 119 -19.16 -20.01 -4.37
C HIS A 119 -17.84 -20.56 -3.79
N HIS A 120 -16.83 -19.70 -3.61
CA HIS A 120 -15.55 -20.13 -3.03
C HIS A 120 -15.62 -20.18 -1.50
N THR A 121 -15.26 -21.33 -0.94
CA THR A 121 -15.19 -21.52 0.51
C THR A 121 -13.81 -21.12 1.06
N LYS A 122 -13.76 -20.10 1.88
CA LYS A 122 -12.54 -19.64 2.54
C LYS A 122 -12.06 -20.63 3.59
N LYS A 123 -10.75 -20.84 3.67
CA LYS A 123 -10.10 -21.66 4.73
C LYS A 123 -10.07 -20.90 6.06
N ASN A 124 -9.81 -21.61 7.15
CA ASN A 124 -9.59 -21.00 8.47
C ASN A 124 -8.21 -20.33 8.53
N MET A 125 -7.96 -19.37 7.65
CA MET A 125 -6.66 -18.77 7.40
C MET A 125 -6.72 -17.25 7.46
N ILE A 126 -5.77 -16.67 8.17
CA ILE A 126 -5.54 -15.23 8.31
C ILE A 126 -4.13 -14.94 7.81
N ILE A 127 -3.97 -13.95 6.94
CA ILE A 127 -2.69 -13.66 6.32
C ILE A 127 -2.18 -12.25 6.65
N PHE A 128 -0.87 -12.14 6.74
CA PHE A 128 -0.10 -10.90 6.61
C PHE A 128 0.66 -10.95 5.28
N LEU A 129 0.62 -9.89 4.49
CA LEU A 129 1.34 -9.80 3.24
C LEU A 129 2.20 -8.53 3.20
N GLY A 130 3.49 -8.69 3.32
CA GLY A 130 4.42 -7.56 3.30
C GLY A 130 5.83 -7.94 3.71
N ARG A 131 6.78 -7.03 3.44
CA ARG A 131 8.16 -7.18 3.89
C ARG A 131 8.24 -7.17 5.41
N LEU A 132 9.11 -7.98 5.97
CA LEU A 132 9.40 -7.97 7.41
C LEU A 132 10.36 -6.81 7.73
N GLU A 133 9.80 -5.61 7.84
CA GLU A 133 10.50 -4.35 8.12
C GLU A 133 9.77 -3.56 9.21
N SER A 134 10.44 -2.56 9.74
CA SER A 134 9.93 -1.66 10.76
C SER A 134 8.54 -1.12 10.43
N VAL A 135 8.39 -0.54 9.25
CA VAL A 135 7.12 0.08 8.83
C VAL A 135 5.96 -0.90 8.81
N LYS A 136 6.21 -2.19 8.54
CA LYS A 136 5.17 -3.23 8.42
C LYS A 136 4.82 -3.90 9.76
N ARG A 137 5.70 -3.83 10.76
CA ARG A 137 5.50 -4.38 12.11
C ARG A 137 5.01 -5.84 12.12
N GLY A 138 5.72 -6.71 11.37
CA GLY A 138 5.37 -8.15 11.30
C GLY A 138 5.27 -8.82 12.69
N TRP A 139 6.03 -8.38 13.68
CA TRP A 139 5.93 -8.85 15.07
C TRP A 139 4.55 -8.63 15.69
N LEU A 140 3.86 -7.52 15.37
CA LEU A 140 2.53 -7.25 15.88
C LEU A 140 1.51 -8.27 15.34
N PHE A 141 1.63 -8.67 14.08
CA PHE A 141 0.83 -9.76 13.52
C PHE A 141 1.11 -11.10 14.24
N CYS A 142 2.37 -11.37 14.57
CA CYS A 142 2.74 -12.58 15.32
C CYS A 142 2.19 -12.57 16.75
N GLU A 143 2.15 -11.42 17.43
CA GLU A 143 1.52 -11.27 18.74
C GLU A 143 -0.01 -11.50 18.68
N ILE A 144 -0.66 -11.10 17.59
CA ILE A 144 -2.08 -11.40 17.37
C ILE A 144 -2.29 -12.91 17.25
N ALA A 145 -1.45 -13.61 16.48
CA ALA A 145 -1.51 -15.07 16.33
C ALA A 145 -1.40 -15.81 17.67
N LYS A 146 -0.52 -15.38 18.57
CA LYS A 146 -0.40 -15.94 19.93
C LYS A 146 -1.70 -15.90 20.73
N ARG A 147 -2.56 -14.90 20.47
CA ARG A 147 -3.84 -14.72 21.19
C ARG A 147 -4.99 -15.50 20.55
N MET A 148 -4.77 -16.13 19.40
CA MET A 148 -5.82 -16.78 18.60
C MET A 148 -5.39 -18.18 18.15
N PRO A 149 -5.13 -19.12 19.07
CA PRO A 149 -4.56 -20.45 18.75
C PRO A 149 -5.47 -21.34 17.89
N ASP A 150 -6.77 -21.04 17.81
CA ASP A 150 -7.74 -21.81 17.02
C ASP A 150 -7.79 -21.43 15.54
N HIS A 151 -6.93 -20.49 15.09
CA HIS A 151 -6.87 -20.01 13.72
C HIS A 151 -5.44 -20.11 13.17
N ASP A 152 -5.31 -20.43 11.88
CA ASP A 152 -4.03 -20.49 11.19
C ASP A 152 -3.62 -19.11 10.65
N PHE A 153 -2.44 -18.67 11.05
CA PHE A 153 -1.84 -17.40 10.65
C PHE A 153 -0.66 -17.63 9.71
N TYR A 154 -0.62 -16.91 8.60
CA TYR A 154 0.44 -17.03 7.62
C TYR A 154 1.14 -15.68 7.38
N VAL A 155 2.45 -15.65 7.57
CA VAL A 155 3.31 -14.52 7.23
C VAL A 155 3.84 -14.71 5.83
N LEU A 156 3.33 -13.90 4.88
CA LEU A 156 3.72 -13.89 3.47
C LEU A 156 4.67 -12.74 3.25
N GLY A 157 5.96 -13.02 3.32
CA GLY A 157 7.00 -12.04 3.15
C GLY A 157 8.31 -12.44 3.80
N GLN A 158 9.35 -11.71 3.43
CA GLN A 158 10.70 -11.92 3.95
C GLN A 158 11.33 -10.60 4.34
N THR A 159 12.45 -10.67 5.04
CA THR A 159 13.30 -9.54 5.37
C THR A 159 13.87 -8.92 4.09
N PHE A 160 13.87 -7.61 4.01
CA PHE A 160 14.47 -6.86 2.90
C PHE A 160 15.75 -6.12 3.33
N ARG A 161 15.80 -5.63 4.56
CA ARG A 161 16.93 -4.91 5.14
C ARG A 161 17.21 -5.40 6.55
N GLU A 162 18.46 -5.24 7.01
CA GLU A 162 18.90 -5.58 8.38
C GLU A 162 18.42 -6.98 8.80
N GLU A 163 18.74 -7.99 8.00
CA GLU A 163 18.27 -9.37 8.17
C GLU A 163 18.56 -9.94 9.57
N SER A 164 19.77 -9.68 10.12
CA SER A 164 20.15 -10.18 11.44
C SER A 164 19.25 -9.64 12.55
N LYS A 165 18.96 -8.34 12.55
CA LYS A 165 18.10 -7.70 13.55
C LYS A 165 16.65 -8.15 13.43
N ASN A 166 16.14 -8.24 12.23
CA ASN A 166 14.80 -8.76 11.99
C ASN A 166 14.69 -10.22 12.45
N SER A 167 15.69 -11.05 12.14
CA SER A 167 15.75 -12.46 12.57
C SER A 167 15.78 -12.58 14.09
N GLU A 168 16.49 -11.70 14.79
CA GLU A 168 16.50 -11.65 16.26
C GLU A 168 15.11 -11.34 16.82
N ILE A 169 14.42 -10.32 16.28
CA ILE A 169 13.07 -9.93 16.69
C ILE A 169 12.07 -11.06 16.42
N MET A 170 12.19 -11.73 15.29
CA MET A 170 11.24 -12.76 14.85
C MET A 170 11.51 -14.14 15.44
N ALA A 171 12.67 -14.37 16.07
CA ALA A 171 13.12 -15.69 16.51
C ALA A 171 12.17 -16.41 17.48
N GLU A 172 11.51 -15.70 18.38
CA GLU A 172 10.56 -16.28 19.33
C GLU A 172 9.26 -16.75 18.67
N TYR A 173 8.88 -16.17 17.52
CA TYR A 173 7.63 -16.44 16.82
C TYR A 173 7.66 -17.71 15.98
N TYR A 174 8.84 -18.19 15.58
CA TYR A 174 8.98 -19.44 14.80
C TYR A 174 8.53 -20.71 15.57
N LYS A 175 8.27 -20.61 16.87
CA LYS A 175 7.86 -21.73 17.74
C LYS A 175 6.35 -21.80 17.96
N ILE A 176 5.60 -20.87 17.39
CA ILE A 176 4.15 -20.77 17.57
C ILE A 176 3.48 -21.72 16.57
N GLU A 177 2.72 -22.70 17.09
CA GLU A 177 2.16 -23.80 16.29
C GLU A 177 1.22 -23.33 15.18
N ASN A 178 0.39 -22.33 15.43
CA ASN A 178 -0.59 -21.79 14.50
C ASN A 178 -0.08 -20.64 13.63
N LEU A 179 1.25 -20.36 13.67
CA LEU A 179 1.89 -19.29 12.91
C LEU A 179 2.89 -19.85 11.90
N HIS A 180 2.61 -19.65 10.62
CA HIS A 180 3.35 -20.23 9.52
C HIS A 180 4.07 -19.14 8.73
N PHE A 181 5.38 -19.29 8.49
CA PHE A 181 6.19 -18.37 7.69
C PHE A 181 6.40 -18.95 6.30
N ALA A 182 5.68 -18.42 5.30
CA ALA A 182 5.77 -18.87 3.92
C ALA A 182 6.96 -18.25 3.15
N GLY A 183 7.60 -17.22 3.72
CA GLY A 183 8.64 -16.49 3.03
C GLY A 183 8.09 -15.59 1.93
N HIS A 184 8.93 -15.31 0.91
CA HIS A 184 8.48 -14.55 -0.25
C HIS A 184 7.55 -15.39 -1.12
N VAL A 185 6.38 -14.88 -1.41
CA VAL A 185 5.40 -15.51 -2.30
C VAL A 185 5.05 -14.57 -3.46
N ASP A 186 4.91 -15.10 -4.65
CA ASP A 186 4.47 -14.37 -5.84
C ASP A 186 3.58 -15.24 -6.76
N GLY A 187 3.14 -14.68 -7.89
CA GLY A 187 2.37 -15.41 -8.89
C GLY A 187 1.20 -16.23 -8.32
N ASP A 188 1.09 -17.47 -8.77
CA ASP A 188 -0.02 -18.38 -8.42
C ASP A 188 -0.05 -18.72 -6.92
N GLU A 189 1.12 -18.80 -6.26
CA GLU A 189 1.19 -19.09 -4.84
C GLU A 189 0.60 -17.95 -4.01
N LYS A 190 0.98 -16.70 -4.30
CA LYS A 190 0.39 -15.52 -3.66
C LYS A 190 -1.12 -15.46 -3.90
N GLN A 191 -1.55 -15.71 -5.13
CA GLN A 191 -2.97 -15.72 -5.47
C GLN A 191 -3.74 -16.79 -4.69
N ALA A 192 -3.16 -17.98 -4.49
CA ALA A 192 -3.79 -19.05 -3.70
C ALA A 192 -4.01 -18.62 -2.24
N PHE A 193 -3.02 -17.98 -1.61
CA PHE A 193 -3.18 -17.43 -0.26
C PHE A 193 -4.28 -16.37 -0.21
N LEU A 194 -4.26 -15.40 -1.13
CA LEU A 194 -5.27 -14.33 -1.19
C LEU A 194 -6.68 -14.87 -1.43
N ARG A 195 -6.81 -15.87 -2.30
CA ARG A 195 -8.07 -16.52 -2.60
C ARG A 195 -8.64 -17.29 -1.41
N ASP A 196 -7.78 -18.03 -0.70
CA ASP A 196 -8.21 -18.97 0.33
C ASP A 196 -8.35 -18.35 1.73
N ALA A 197 -7.67 -17.24 2.01
CA ALA A 197 -7.73 -16.56 3.31
C ALA A 197 -9.08 -15.87 3.56
N LYS A 198 -9.53 -15.90 4.82
CA LYS A 198 -10.68 -15.10 5.27
C LYS A 198 -10.33 -13.63 5.38
N LEU A 199 -9.16 -13.32 5.94
CA LEU A 199 -8.75 -11.98 6.30
C LEU A 199 -7.29 -11.72 5.92
N LEU A 200 -7.02 -10.51 5.45
CA LEU A 200 -5.70 -9.89 5.40
C LEU A 200 -5.58 -8.92 6.59
N VAL A 201 -4.63 -9.16 7.48
CA VAL A 201 -4.33 -8.27 8.60
C VAL A 201 -3.11 -7.43 8.25
N ASN A 202 -3.27 -6.12 8.28
CA ASN A 202 -2.19 -5.18 8.08
C ASN A 202 -1.90 -4.41 9.37
N THR A 203 -0.67 -4.53 9.84
CA THR A 203 -0.17 -3.93 11.09
C THR A 203 0.77 -2.75 10.84
N SER A 204 0.85 -2.26 9.62
CA SER A 204 1.80 -1.21 9.21
C SER A 204 1.58 0.10 9.98
N ILE A 205 2.69 0.76 10.39
CA ILE A 205 2.60 2.09 10.98
C ILE A 205 2.27 3.16 9.93
N HIS A 206 2.66 2.90 8.69
CA HIS A 206 2.39 3.78 7.57
C HIS A 206 2.01 2.97 6.33
N GLU A 207 1.01 3.44 5.61
CA GLU A 207 0.60 2.95 4.28
C GLU A 207 0.13 4.12 3.42
N ALA A 208 0.46 4.01 2.13
CA ALA A 208 -0.29 4.68 1.08
C ALA A 208 -1.52 3.81 0.72
N LEU A 209 -1.80 3.55 -0.55
CA LEU A 209 -2.81 2.56 -0.96
C LEU A 209 -2.10 1.22 -1.27
N PRO A 210 -2.09 0.26 -0.35
CA PRO A 210 -1.38 -1.00 -0.56
C PRO A 210 -1.99 -1.80 -1.71
N ILE A 211 -1.17 -2.24 -2.66
CA ILE A 211 -1.62 -3.16 -3.72
C ILE A 211 -2.16 -4.46 -3.10
N SER A 212 -1.57 -4.94 -2.01
CA SER A 212 -2.05 -6.11 -1.28
C SER A 212 -3.49 -5.98 -0.78
N PHE A 213 -3.98 -4.77 -0.48
CA PHE A 213 -5.38 -4.55 -0.13
C PHE A 213 -6.27 -4.77 -1.35
N LEU A 214 -5.90 -4.19 -2.49
CA LEU A 214 -6.66 -4.33 -3.73
C LEU A 214 -6.70 -5.79 -4.20
N GLU A 215 -5.55 -6.46 -4.17
CA GLU A 215 -5.44 -7.88 -4.50
C GLU A 215 -6.27 -8.76 -3.55
N ALA A 216 -6.20 -8.54 -2.24
CA ALA A 216 -7.01 -9.28 -1.26
C ALA A 216 -8.51 -9.09 -1.50
N LEU A 217 -8.94 -7.84 -1.67
CA LEU A 217 -10.34 -7.50 -1.92
C LEU A 217 -10.87 -8.07 -3.25
N SER A 218 -10.01 -8.22 -4.27
CA SER A 218 -10.39 -8.86 -5.53
C SER A 218 -10.78 -10.33 -5.37
N TYR A 219 -10.23 -11.00 -4.37
CA TYR A 219 -10.60 -12.36 -3.98
C TYR A 219 -11.62 -12.42 -2.82
N GLY A 220 -12.19 -11.28 -2.42
CA GLY A 220 -13.13 -11.21 -1.30
C GLY A 220 -12.49 -11.52 0.06
N THR A 221 -11.17 -11.39 0.17
CA THR A 221 -10.44 -11.48 1.43
C THR A 221 -10.50 -10.12 2.12
N LEU A 222 -11.17 -10.06 3.28
CA LEU A 222 -11.48 -8.81 3.96
C LEU A 222 -10.29 -8.26 4.75
N LEU A 223 -10.36 -6.99 5.12
CA LEU A 223 -9.26 -6.26 5.74
C LEU A 223 -9.46 -6.08 7.25
N VAL A 224 -8.39 -6.27 8.01
CA VAL A 224 -8.26 -5.77 9.38
C VAL A 224 -6.99 -4.93 9.44
N SER A 225 -7.11 -3.63 9.71
CA SER A 225 -5.94 -2.74 9.70
C SER A 225 -6.12 -1.54 10.59
N ASN A 226 -5.00 -1.00 11.06
CA ASN A 226 -4.94 0.32 11.70
C ASN A 226 -4.72 1.46 10.70
N ARG A 227 -4.75 1.17 9.40
CA ARG A 227 -4.73 2.17 8.31
C ARG A 227 -5.98 1.99 7.44
N ASN A 228 -6.52 3.13 6.97
CA ASN A 228 -7.79 3.16 6.27
C ASN A 228 -7.72 3.96 4.95
N PRO A 229 -6.80 3.61 4.03
CA PRO A 229 -6.67 4.32 2.76
C PRO A 229 -7.96 4.22 1.94
N GLU A 230 -8.44 5.35 1.39
CA GLU A 230 -9.69 5.45 0.60
C GLU A 230 -10.90 4.80 1.30
N ASP A 231 -10.87 4.74 2.63
CA ASP A 231 -11.89 4.06 3.46
C ASP A 231 -12.03 2.55 3.19
N LEU A 232 -11.09 1.93 2.50
CA LEU A 232 -11.21 0.52 2.11
C LEU A 232 -11.31 -0.41 3.31
N THR A 233 -10.53 -0.15 4.37
CA THR A 233 -10.56 -1.00 5.56
C THR A 233 -11.89 -0.90 6.28
N SER A 234 -12.49 0.27 6.41
CA SER A 234 -13.80 0.45 7.05
C SER A 234 -14.96 0.00 6.18
N LYS A 235 -14.83 0.06 4.85
CA LYS A 235 -15.83 -0.42 3.89
C LYS A 235 -15.87 -1.94 3.79
N PHE A 236 -14.71 -2.58 3.78
CA PHE A 236 -14.56 -4.01 3.48
C PHE A 236 -13.81 -4.78 4.57
N GLY A 237 -14.05 -4.41 5.81
CA GLY A 237 -13.39 -5.02 6.95
C GLY A 237 -13.57 -4.23 8.24
N VAL A 238 -12.53 -4.16 9.06
CA VAL A 238 -12.53 -3.42 10.33
C VAL A 238 -11.28 -2.55 10.45
N HIS A 239 -11.47 -1.24 10.51
CA HIS A 239 -10.43 -0.29 10.88
C HIS A 239 -10.35 -0.20 12.40
N VAL A 240 -9.21 -0.60 12.97
CA VAL A 240 -9.02 -0.67 14.43
C VAL A 240 -8.62 0.68 15.06
N GLY A 241 -8.53 1.74 14.26
CA GLY A 241 -8.02 3.05 14.68
C GLY A 241 -6.49 3.12 14.59
N ASP A 242 -5.95 4.30 14.82
CA ASP A 242 -4.50 4.53 14.73
C ASP A 242 -3.74 3.83 15.86
N VAL A 243 -2.71 3.10 15.46
CA VAL A 243 -1.80 2.38 16.36
C VAL A 243 -0.38 2.86 16.10
N LEU A 244 0.16 3.68 16.99
CA LEU A 244 1.53 4.18 16.93
C LEU A 244 2.49 3.26 17.70
N GLY A 245 3.80 3.52 17.59
CA GLY A 245 4.84 2.76 18.26
C GLY A 245 4.92 1.31 17.80
N ASP A 246 5.43 0.45 18.66
CA ASP A 246 5.61 -0.98 18.39
C ASP A 246 4.28 -1.76 18.39
N GLY A 247 3.22 -1.21 18.98
CA GLY A 247 1.84 -1.70 18.90
C GLY A 247 1.47 -2.82 19.89
N PHE A 248 2.38 -3.25 20.75
CA PHE A 248 2.13 -4.39 21.66
C PHE A 248 0.96 -4.19 22.63
N ASP A 249 0.69 -2.95 23.03
CA ASP A 249 -0.43 -2.58 23.90
C ASP A 249 -1.78 -2.53 23.18
N LYS A 250 -1.81 -2.75 21.87
CA LYS A 250 -3.00 -2.66 21.00
C LYS A 250 -3.37 -3.99 20.34
N VAL A 251 -2.72 -5.09 20.69
CA VAL A 251 -3.00 -6.43 20.14
C VAL A 251 -4.48 -6.79 20.24
N ASP A 252 -5.11 -6.49 21.38
CA ASP A 252 -6.50 -6.85 21.63
C ASP A 252 -7.49 -6.11 20.70
N LEU A 253 -7.14 -4.95 20.15
CA LEU A 253 -7.97 -4.27 19.16
C LEU A 253 -8.06 -5.10 17.87
N PHE A 254 -6.94 -5.66 17.42
CA PHE A 254 -6.92 -6.53 16.24
C PHE A 254 -7.64 -7.86 16.50
N VAL A 255 -7.41 -8.49 17.66
CA VAL A 255 -8.07 -9.74 18.04
C VAL A 255 -9.60 -9.56 18.03
N ASN A 256 -10.11 -8.47 18.62
CA ASN A 256 -11.54 -8.18 18.64
C ASN A 256 -12.08 -7.93 17.21
N ALA A 257 -11.34 -7.21 16.37
CA ALA A 257 -11.73 -6.95 14.99
C ALA A 257 -11.78 -8.23 14.14
N ILE A 258 -10.81 -9.12 14.31
CA ILE A 258 -10.77 -10.42 13.64
C ILE A 258 -11.96 -11.27 14.08
N ASN A 259 -12.21 -11.39 15.39
CA ASN A 259 -13.34 -12.14 15.92
C ASN A 259 -14.68 -11.63 15.38
N LEU A 260 -14.87 -10.31 15.31
CA LEU A 260 -16.08 -9.70 14.76
C LEU A 260 -16.39 -10.16 13.32
N LEU A 261 -15.35 -10.30 12.48
CA LEU A 261 -15.52 -10.74 11.09
C LEU A 261 -15.63 -12.28 10.96
N ILE A 262 -14.92 -13.03 11.80
CA ILE A 262 -14.95 -14.50 11.71
C ILE A 262 -16.26 -15.08 12.19
N GLN A 263 -16.88 -14.51 13.24
CA GLN A 263 -18.10 -15.01 13.85
C GLN A 263 -19.35 -14.84 12.96
N ASP A 264 -19.35 -13.89 12.03
CA ASP A 264 -20.48 -13.62 11.14
C ASP A 264 -20.14 -13.96 9.69
N GLU A 265 -20.33 -15.23 9.33
CA GLU A 265 -20.09 -15.76 7.99
C GLU A 265 -20.90 -15.02 6.92
N THR A 266 -22.19 -14.78 7.17
CA THR A 266 -23.10 -14.15 6.23
C THR A 266 -22.63 -12.72 5.92
N LYS A 267 -22.35 -11.95 6.96
CA LYS A 267 -21.82 -10.58 6.79
C LYS A 267 -20.49 -10.57 6.05
N ARG A 268 -19.61 -11.54 6.35
CA ARG A 268 -18.31 -11.65 5.67
C ARG A 268 -18.47 -11.94 4.17
N GLN A 269 -19.39 -12.83 3.80
CA GLN A 269 -19.69 -13.14 2.40
C GLN A 269 -20.30 -11.95 1.66
N ASP A 270 -21.22 -11.22 2.27
CA ASP A 270 -21.82 -10.02 1.68
C ASP A 270 -20.75 -8.92 1.46
N LEU A 271 -19.85 -8.70 2.42
CA LEU A 271 -18.75 -7.75 2.26
C LEU A 271 -17.75 -8.21 1.20
N ALA A 272 -17.46 -9.50 1.09
CA ALA A 272 -16.56 -10.06 0.08
C ALA A 272 -17.08 -9.79 -1.34
N LYS A 273 -18.37 -9.97 -1.57
CA LYS A 273 -19.07 -9.64 -2.82
C LYS A 273 -18.94 -8.17 -3.18
N GLN A 274 -19.26 -7.30 -2.22
CA GLN A 274 -19.16 -5.84 -2.41
C GLN A 274 -17.72 -5.40 -2.67
N ALA A 275 -16.74 -6.00 -1.98
CA ALA A 275 -15.33 -5.73 -2.19
C ALA A 275 -14.89 -6.07 -3.62
N ARG A 276 -15.24 -7.28 -4.10
CA ARG A 276 -14.96 -7.71 -5.47
C ARG A 276 -15.54 -6.75 -6.50
N GLN A 277 -16.81 -6.38 -6.37
CA GLN A 277 -17.49 -5.44 -7.28
C GLN A 277 -16.82 -4.04 -7.27
N TYR A 278 -16.37 -3.59 -6.10
CA TYR A 278 -15.64 -2.33 -5.99
C TYR A 278 -14.32 -2.37 -6.76
N ILE A 279 -13.55 -3.45 -6.61
CA ILE A 279 -12.27 -3.60 -7.29
C ILE A 279 -12.47 -3.68 -8.82
N GLU A 280 -13.42 -4.47 -9.30
CA GLU A 280 -13.76 -4.58 -10.71
C GLU A 280 -14.15 -3.23 -11.34
N LYS A 281 -14.84 -2.41 -10.57
CA LYS A 281 -15.31 -1.10 -11.04
C LYS A 281 -14.22 -0.03 -11.07
N TYR A 282 -13.32 -0.02 -10.07
CA TYR A 282 -12.42 1.13 -9.87
C TYR A 282 -10.94 0.84 -10.12
N HIS A 283 -10.55 -0.43 -10.18
CA HIS A 283 -9.15 -0.84 -10.26
C HIS A 283 -8.83 -1.78 -11.43
N ASN A 284 -9.67 -1.79 -12.47
CA ASN A 284 -9.42 -2.59 -13.66
C ASN A 284 -8.35 -1.96 -14.57
N VAL A 285 -7.61 -2.82 -15.29
CA VAL A 285 -6.49 -2.42 -16.14
C VAL A 285 -6.96 -1.60 -17.36
N GLU A 286 -8.13 -1.90 -17.94
CA GLU A 286 -8.59 -1.25 -19.17
C GLU A 286 -8.88 0.24 -18.95
N ASP A 287 -9.60 0.57 -17.87
CA ASP A 287 -9.91 1.94 -17.49
C ASP A 287 -8.63 2.72 -17.14
N PHE A 288 -7.72 2.07 -16.41
CA PHE A 288 -6.41 2.65 -16.10
C PHE A 288 -5.62 3.02 -17.36
N VAL A 289 -5.47 2.07 -18.31
CA VAL A 289 -4.74 2.28 -19.56
C VAL A 289 -5.38 3.39 -20.39
N THR A 290 -6.70 3.39 -20.48
CA THR A 290 -7.47 4.41 -21.21
C THR A 290 -7.24 5.80 -20.62
N LYS A 291 -7.31 5.90 -19.30
CA LYS A 291 -7.10 7.17 -18.58
C LYS A 291 -5.67 7.69 -18.69
N LEU A 292 -4.69 6.82 -18.45
CA LEU A 292 -3.27 7.20 -18.57
C LEU A 292 -2.92 7.63 -19.98
N ARG A 293 -3.42 6.91 -21.01
CA ARG A 293 -3.23 7.30 -22.42
C ARG A 293 -3.82 8.67 -22.73
N SER A 294 -5.00 8.99 -22.21
CA SER A 294 -5.64 10.31 -22.38
C SER A 294 -4.77 11.41 -21.81
N ILE A 295 -4.23 11.22 -20.59
CA ILE A 295 -3.34 12.17 -19.92
C ILE A 295 -2.05 12.39 -20.74
N LEU A 296 -1.44 11.31 -21.23
CA LEU A 296 -0.22 11.40 -22.05
C LEU A 296 -0.47 12.21 -23.32
N ILE A 297 -1.58 11.94 -24.03
CA ILE A 297 -1.96 12.69 -25.26
C ILE A 297 -2.22 14.17 -24.96
N GLU A 298 -2.86 14.48 -23.84
CA GLU A 298 -3.08 15.88 -23.44
C GLU A 298 -1.75 16.62 -23.24
N GLN A 299 -0.77 15.97 -22.61
CA GLN A 299 0.53 16.57 -22.34
C GLN A 299 1.43 16.73 -23.58
N THR A 300 1.17 16.02 -24.67
CA THR A 300 1.89 16.16 -25.94
C THR A 300 1.37 17.31 -26.81
N LYS A 301 0.21 17.88 -26.49
CA LYS A 301 -0.31 19.04 -27.23
C LYS A 301 0.58 20.26 -26.98
N PRO A 302 0.83 21.06 -28.04
CA PRO A 302 1.66 22.27 -27.95
C PRO A 302 1.09 23.32 -27.01
#